data_332d3e8a4b93bb60863877d8fe78efea
#
_entry.id   332d3e8a4b93bb60863877d8fe78efea
#
_cell.length_a   1.000
_cell.length_b   1.000
_cell.length_c   1.000
_cell.angle_alpha   90.00
_cell.angle_beta   90.00
_cell.angle_gamma   90.00
#
_symmetry.space_group_name_H-M   'P 1'
#
loop_
_entity.id
_entity.type
_entity.pdbx_description
1 polymer ?
#
loop_
_entity_poly.entity_id
_entity_poly.type
_entity_poly.pdbx_seq_one_letter_code
_entity_poly.pdbx_strand_id
1 'polypeptide(L)'
;MEKKCGMVIFFLLVLLQATAQDKIEFKLKKDSVETTGRIKLATDVYLPDENKTYPVILVRTPYQKENFQKNAIKFIKQGYAVVVQDCRGKFGSGGAFYAFKNEREDGLKTIDWIKKQPWHNGKVAGYGGSYVGYTQWAVSDRLDGVCAVMTSADIYDLIYPQGLFSLATAFNWGFEVDARTMNPISSGKILKSYWHLPLSTADDSTFKDNRFINDWLLHETRDIYWISFNHRGNAKGPVLSIAGWYDICLLSQINDFLSIDKRNGHPGSRLIIGPWCHGPQSYRNEYGGRDKTGNREALMERFLACNIKGEHEDVLQSPFTGHKYNFFIMERNEYFGSESWPPKEVEKVDYFLGENKILTKAPDKPVQLKFEYDPLDPYPSLGGTFLGRAVGPAIQNTNTVRKDQWVFESEVLDTPLTLLGIVSASLYVSSTMEQTVFMILVQDVFPNDTIINIQEGGKQVKIVNNKATKIELESWPTGYQLNPGHKLRIVITSGWFPRYNRNLNTGEPIFSAREIQTAIQTIYFGPEHPSKITLPLLYPKP
;
A
#
# COMPACT_ATOMS: atom_id res chain seq x y z
N MET A 1 36.57 -77.96 -5.14
CA MET A 1 35.83 -77.65 -3.91
C MET A 1 35.17 -76.28 -4.08
N GLU A 2 33.97 -76.32 -4.57
CA GLU A 2 33.18 -75.09 -4.85
C GLU A 2 32.34 -74.74 -3.61
N LYS A 3 32.45 -73.51 -3.14
CA LYS A 3 31.51 -72.95 -2.16
C LYS A 3 30.53 -72.07 -2.87
N LYS A 4 29.28 -72.50 -2.96
CA LYS A 4 28.15 -71.74 -3.38
C LYS A 4 27.78 -70.70 -2.31
N CYS A 5 27.80 -69.44 -2.65
CA CYS A 5 27.32 -68.32 -1.82
C CYS A 5 25.85 -68.05 -2.21
N GLY A 6 24.90 -68.34 -1.30
CA GLY A 6 23.48 -68.07 -1.50
C GLY A 6 23.15 -66.62 -1.19
N MET A 7 22.59 -65.91 -2.15
CA MET A 7 22.11 -64.54 -2.04
C MET A 7 20.66 -64.56 -1.58
N VAL A 8 20.42 -64.12 -0.34
CA VAL A 8 19.05 -63.92 0.22
C VAL A 8 18.59 -62.54 -0.22
N ILE A 9 17.57 -62.53 -1.09
CA ILE A 9 16.88 -61.28 -1.53
C ILE A 9 15.82 -60.96 -0.49
N PHE A 10 16.02 -59.90 0.28
CA PHE A 10 15.00 -59.31 1.14
C PHE A 10 14.11 -58.39 0.29
N PHE A 11 12.88 -58.80 0.06
CA PHE A 11 11.84 -57.92 -0.49
C PHE A 11 11.36 -56.98 0.61
N LEU A 12 11.76 -55.71 0.56
CA LEU A 12 11.17 -54.67 1.38
C LEU A 12 9.86 -54.23 0.71
N LEU A 13 8.72 -54.66 1.26
CA LEU A 13 7.42 -54.11 0.96
C LEU A 13 7.36 -52.68 1.57
N VAL A 14 7.60 -51.67 0.79
CA VAL A 14 7.27 -50.28 1.14
C VAL A 14 5.78 -50.11 0.93
N LEU A 15 5.02 -50.21 2.00
CA LEU A 15 3.63 -49.75 2.04
C LEU A 15 3.64 -48.21 1.84
N LEU A 16 3.39 -47.77 0.62
CA LEU A 16 2.97 -46.41 0.32
C LEU A 16 1.60 -46.21 0.99
N GLN A 17 1.59 -45.68 2.21
CA GLN A 17 0.42 -45.01 2.73
C GLN A 17 0.18 -43.77 1.88
N ALA A 18 -0.64 -43.91 0.84
CA ALA A 18 -1.29 -42.79 0.21
C ALA A 18 -2.14 -42.12 1.28
N THR A 19 -1.69 -41.00 1.83
CA THR A 19 -2.54 -40.14 2.63
C THR A 19 -3.70 -39.75 1.73
N ALA A 20 -4.89 -40.28 2.07
CA ALA A 20 -6.13 -39.85 1.46
C ALA A 20 -6.24 -38.33 1.72
N GLN A 21 -5.90 -37.53 0.73
CA GLN A 21 -6.23 -36.13 0.72
C GLN A 21 -7.76 -36.13 0.65
N ASP A 22 -8.42 -35.76 1.76
CA ASP A 22 -9.88 -35.71 1.85
C ASP A 22 -10.39 -34.94 0.63
N LYS A 23 -10.98 -35.64 -0.33
CA LYS A 23 -11.68 -35.03 -1.46
C LYS A 23 -12.88 -34.30 -0.88
N ILE A 24 -12.74 -32.99 -0.74
CA ILE A 24 -13.85 -32.17 -0.29
C ILE A 24 -14.86 -32.16 -1.40
N GLU A 25 -16.01 -32.71 -1.15
CA GLU A 25 -17.16 -32.55 -2.01
C GLU A 25 -17.74 -31.15 -1.81
N PHE A 26 -17.78 -30.37 -2.86
CA PHE A 26 -18.44 -29.06 -2.90
C PHE A 26 -19.19 -28.96 -4.22
N LYS A 27 -20.19 -28.10 -4.25
CA LYS A 27 -20.93 -27.77 -5.48
C LYS A 27 -20.43 -26.47 -6.05
N LEU A 28 -20.04 -26.48 -7.30
CA LEU A 28 -19.72 -25.28 -8.09
C LEU A 28 -20.88 -25.00 -9.03
N LYS A 29 -21.56 -23.87 -8.81
CA LYS A 29 -22.59 -23.35 -9.74
C LYS A 29 -21.98 -22.18 -10.51
N LYS A 30 -22.04 -22.23 -11.84
CA LYS A 30 -21.68 -21.11 -12.72
C LYS A 30 -22.95 -20.34 -13.06
N ASP A 31 -22.95 -19.06 -12.79
CA ASP A 31 -24.11 -18.17 -12.99
C ASP A 31 -23.69 -16.83 -13.56
N SER A 32 -24.65 -15.95 -13.78
CA SER A 32 -24.40 -14.58 -14.17
C SER A 32 -25.36 -13.63 -13.46
N VAL A 33 -24.81 -12.55 -12.90
CA VAL A 33 -25.61 -11.51 -12.29
C VAL A 33 -25.83 -10.39 -13.30
N GLU A 34 -27.09 -10.08 -13.58
CA GLU A 34 -27.44 -8.96 -14.45
C GLU A 34 -27.33 -7.63 -13.70
N THR A 35 -26.60 -6.69 -14.28
CA THR A 35 -26.45 -5.33 -13.80
C THR A 35 -27.02 -4.33 -14.82
N THR A 36 -26.86 -3.03 -14.57
CA THR A 36 -27.38 -1.94 -15.40
C THR A 36 -26.94 -2.09 -16.86
N GLY A 37 -27.84 -1.77 -17.78
CA GLY A 37 -27.62 -1.95 -19.22
C GLY A 37 -27.70 -3.40 -19.70
N ARG A 38 -28.32 -4.29 -18.90
CA ARG A 38 -28.43 -5.74 -19.18
C ARG A 38 -27.06 -6.44 -19.33
N ILE A 39 -26.04 -5.89 -18.68
CA ILE A 39 -24.70 -6.49 -18.66
C ILE A 39 -24.74 -7.67 -17.69
N LYS A 40 -24.21 -8.81 -18.11
CA LYS A 40 -24.09 -10.03 -17.31
C LYS A 40 -22.67 -10.16 -16.74
N LEU A 41 -22.55 -10.32 -15.42
CA LEU A 41 -21.31 -10.50 -14.72
C LEU A 41 -21.11 -11.98 -14.40
N ALA A 42 -20.07 -12.59 -14.95
CA ALA A 42 -19.76 -14.01 -14.76
C ALA A 42 -19.43 -14.29 -13.30
N THR A 43 -20.18 -15.21 -12.70
CA THR A 43 -20.18 -15.47 -11.26
C THR A 43 -20.07 -16.96 -10.99
N ASP A 44 -19.11 -17.35 -10.16
CA ASP A 44 -18.97 -18.71 -9.64
C ASP A 44 -19.46 -18.73 -8.19
N VAL A 45 -20.32 -19.70 -7.87
CA VAL A 45 -20.84 -19.95 -6.52
C VAL A 45 -20.34 -21.28 -6.02
N TYR A 46 -19.59 -21.25 -4.95
CA TYR A 46 -19.07 -22.42 -4.28
C TYR A 46 -19.92 -22.68 -3.02
N LEU A 47 -20.50 -23.87 -2.90
CA LEU A 47 -21.37 -24.27 -1.79
C LEU A 47 -20.86 -25.55 -1.12
N PRO A 48 -20.81 -25.61 0.23
CA PRO A 48 -20.53 -26.87 0.92
C PRO A 48 -21.61 -27.93 0.62
N ASP A 49 -22.88 -27.51 0.68
CA ASP A 49 -24.07 -28.35 0.40
C ASP A 49 -25.17 -27.43 -0.18
N GLU A 50 -25.82 -27.84 -1.27
CA GLU A 50 -26.82 -27.00 -1.93
C GLU A 50 -28.17 -26.95 -1.21
N ASN A 51 -28.39 -27.85 -0.23
CA ASN A 51 -29.64 -27.95 0.53
C ASN A 51 -29.60 -27.20 1.87
N LYS A 52 -28.50 -26.49 2.17
CA LYS A 52 -28.31 -25.75 3.42
C LYS A 52 -28.06 -24.26 3.16
N THR A 53 -28.24 -23.48 4.22
CA THR A 53 -27.96 -22.03 4.17
C THR A 53 -26.64 -21.69 4.86
N TYR A 54 -25.96 -20.67 4.32
CA TYR A 54 -24.61 -20.28 4.78
C TYR A 54 -24.46 -18.77 4.84
N PRO A 55 -23.59 -18.26 5.70
CA PRO A 55 -23.05 -16.91 5.52
C PRO A 55 -22.18 -16.89 4.25
N VAL A 56 -22.21 -15.77 3.54
CA VAL A 56 -21.57 -15.64 2.22
C VAL A 56 -20.31 -14.80 2.30
N ILE A 57 -19.23 -15.27 1.70
CA ILE A 57 -18.05 -14.48 1.39
C ILE A 57 -18.15 -14.00 -0.06
N LEU A 58 -18.17 -12.68 -0.26
CA LEU A 58 -18.18 -12.06 -1.57
C LEU A 58 -16.77 -11.63 -1.99
N VAL A 59 -16.36 -12.03 -3.20
CA VAL A 59 -15.11 -11.66 -3.85
C VAL A 59 -15.43 -11.16 -5.26
N ARG A 60 -15.07 -9.92 -5.60
CA ARG A 60 -15.17 -9.38 -6.95
C ARG A 60 -13.80 -8.97 -7.44
N THR A 61 -13.41 -9.39 -8.65
CA THR A 61 -12.02 -9.34 -9.11
C THR A 61 -11.88 -8.96 -10.59
N PRO A 62 -10.90 -8.10 -10.95
CA PRO A 62 -10.49 -7.92 -12.33
C PRO A 62 -9.42 -8.94 -12.78
N TYR A 63 -9.01 -9.89 -11.90
CA TYR A 63 -7.84 -10.76 -12.07
C TYR A 63 -8.21 -12.22 -12.36
N GLN A 64 -9.39 -12.48 -12.93
CA GLN A 64 -9.94 -13.81 -13.22
C GLN A 64 -10.44 -14.55 -11.96
N LYS A 65 -11.75 -14.79 -11.92
CA LYS A 65 -12.44 -15.41 -10.75
C LYS A 65 -11.92 -16.82 -10.43
N GLU A 66 -11.48 -17.57 -11.43
CA GLU A 66 -10.93 -18.93 -11.27
C GLU A 66 -9.66 -18.94 -10.39
N ASN A 67 -8.89 -17.85 -10.35
CA ASN A 67 -7.70 -17.74 -9.50
C ASN A 67 -8.02 -17.76 -8.00
N PHE A 68 -9.28 -17.50 -7.62
CA PHE A 68 -9.74 -17.53 -6.22
C PHE A 68 -10.26 -18.90 -5.78
N GLN A 69 -10.29 -19.91 -6.64
CA GLN A 69 -10.81 -21.25 -6.30
C GLN A 69 -10.17 -21.85 -5.05
N LYS A 70 -8.84 -21.74 -4.89
CA LYS A 70 -8.14 -22.26 -3.69
C LYS A 70 -8.62 -21.60 -2.41
N ASN A 71 -8.83 -20.30 -2.43
CA ASN A 71 -9.33 -19.55 -1.28
C ASN A 71 -10.81 -19.88 -1.02
N ALA A 72 -11.62 -20.01 -2.07
CA ALA A 72 -13.01 -20.43 -1.94
C ALA A 72 -13.13 -21.79 -1.25
N ILE A 73 -12.31 -22.78 -1.62
CA ILE A 73 -12.28 -24.09 -0.98
C ILE A 73 -11.92 -24.01 0.51
N LYS A 74 -11.00 -23.13 0.92
CA LYS A 74 -10.69 -22.89 2.34
C LYS A 74 -11.92 -22.40 3.11
N PHE A 75 -12.65 -21.42 2.58
CA PHE A 75 -13.85 -20.88 3.22
C PHE A 75 -15.02 -21.87 3.24
N ILE A 76 -15.16 -22.72 2.20
CA ILE A 76 -16.14 -23.81 2.19
C ILE A 76 -15.91 -24.75 3.37
N LYS A 77 -14.65 -25.16 3.62
CA LYS A 77 -14.30 -26.01 4.78
C LYS A 77 -14.71 -25.41 6.11
N GLN A 78 -14.76 -24.09 6.17
CA GLN A 78 -15.17 -23.35 7.35
C GLN A 78 -16.69 -23.06 7.38
N GLY A 79 -17.48 -23.62 6.45
CA GLY A 79 -18.94 -23.50 6.44
C GLY A 79 -19.45 -22.18 5.87
N TYR A 80 -18.75 -21.55 4.93
CA TYR A 80 -19.23 -20.41 4.15
C TYR A 80 -19.66 -20.85 2.75
N ALA A 81 -20.66 -20.19 2.18
CA ALA A 81 -20.80 -20.12 0.73
C ALA A 81 -19.86 -19.02 0.20
N VAL A 82 -19.29 -19.22 -0.98
CA VAL A 82 -18.37 -18.22 -1.58
C VAL A 82 -18.86 -17.83 -2.96
N VAL A 83 -19.01 -16.53 -3.18
CA VAL A 83 -19.39 -15.95 -4.47
C VAL A 83 -18.18 -15.23 -5.02
N VAL A 84 -17.66 -15.69 -6.16
CA VAL A 84 -16.53 -15.08 -6.87
C VAL A 84 -16.99 -14.58 -8.23
N GLN A 85 -16.79 -13.30 -8.50
CA GLN A 85 -17.32 -12.63 -9.69
C GLN A 85 -16.21 -11.87 -10.43
N ASP A 86 -16.14 -12.03 -11.75
CA ASP A 86 -15.34 -11.17 -12.62
C ASP A 86 -15.96 -9.77 -12.67
N CYS A 87 -15.15 -8.72 -12.50
CA CYS A 87 -15.59 -7.33 -12.69
C CYS A 87 -16.05 -7.06 -14.11
N ARG A 88 -16.91 -6.04 -14.30
CA ARG A 88 -17.43 -5.62 -15.61
C ARG A 88 -16.29 -5.46 -16.64
N GLY A 89 -16.47 -6.04 -17.82
CA GLY A 89 -15.50 -5.97 -18.92
C GLY A 89 -14.26 -6.86 -18.76
N LYS A 90 -14.19 -7.66 -17.69
CA LYS A 90 -13.06 -8.57 -17.44
C LYS A 90 -13.48 -10.02 -17.64
N PHE A 91 -12.57 -10.82 -18.20
CA PHE A 91 -12.69 -12.27 -18.45
C PHE A 91 -14.07 -12.69 -18.97
N GLY A 92 -14.85 -13.39 -18.15
CA GLY A 92 -16.19 -13.89 -18.50
C GLY A 92 -17.31 -12.86 -18.41
N SER A 93 -17.08 -11.70 -17.80
CA SER A 93 -18.09 -10.65 -17.62
C SER A 93 -18.26 -9.77 -18.86
N GLY A 94 -19.49 -9.38 -19.14
CA GLY A 94 -19.84 -8.47 -20.22
C GLY A 94 -19.46 -7.00 -19.94
N GLY A 95 -19.70 -6.15 -20.93
CA GLY A 95 -19.44 -4.71 -20.85
C GLY A 95 -17.99 -4.32 -21.12
N ALA A 96 -17.66 -3.05 -20.83
CA ALA A 96 -16.32 -2.49 -20.94
C ALA A 96 -15.71 -2.26 -19.55
N PHE A 97 -14.42 -2.56 -19.41
CA PHE A 97 -13.69 -2.29 -18.19
C PHE A 97 -13.31 -0.80 -18.12
N TYR A 98 -13.48 -0.23 -16.96
CA TYR A 98 -12.91 1.06 -16.57
C TYR A 98 -12.57 0.94 -15.08
N ALA A 99 -11.31 1.08 -14.75
CA ALA A 99 -10.81 0.82 -13.40
C ALA A 99 -11.60 1.57 -12.32
N PHE A 100 -12.07 0.83 -11.31
CA PHE A 100 -12.78 1.31 -10.12
C PHE A 100 -14.20 1.90 -10.34
N LYS A 101 -14.57 2.27 -11.56
CA LYS A 101 -15.76 3.11 -11.84
C LYS A 101 -17.09 2.44 -11.52
N ASN A 102 -17.24 1.16 -11.88
CA ASN A 102 -18.54 0.48 -11.81
C ASN A 102 -18.69 -0.40 -10.56
N GLU A 103 -17.70 -0.41 -9.65
CA GLU A 103 -17.63 -1.42 -8.61
C GLU A 103 -18.73 -1.29 -7.56
N ARG A 104 -19.21 -0.06 -7.27
CA ARG A 104 -20.34 0.15 -6.37
C ARG A 104 -21.65 -0.35 -6.98
N GLU A 105 -21.95 0.06 -8.19
CA GLU A 105 -23.21 -0.31 -8.86
C GLU A 105 -23.32 -1.82 -9.04
N ASP A 106 -22.30 -2.44 -9.61
CA ASP A 106 -22.24 -3.87 -9.86
C ASP A 106 -22.26 -4.69 -8.57
N GLY A 107 -21.52 -4.24 -7.56
CA GLY A 107 -21.48 -4.89 -6.26
C GLY A 107 -22.81 -4.86 -5.52
N LEU A 108 -23.54 -3.74 -5.57
CA LEU A 108 -24.88 -3.63 -5.00
C LEU A 108 -25.87 -4.60 -5.67
N LYS A 109 -25.86 -4.69 -7.01
CA LYS A 109 -26.67 -5.67 -7.76
C LYS A 109 -26.32 -7.11 -7.41
N THR A 110 -25.04 -7.38 -7.20
CA THR A 110 -24.56 -8.70 -6.80
C THR A 110 -25.03 -9.06 -5.39
N ILE A 111 -24.96 -8.14 -4.42
CA ILE A 111 -25.48 -8.36 -3.06
C ILE A 111 -27.00 -8.58 -3.08
N ASP A 112 -27.76 -7.80 -3.85
CA ASP A 112 -29.20 -7.95 -4.00
C ASP A 112 -29.56 -9.31 -4.64
N TRP A 113 -28.72 -9.82 -5.56
CA TRP A 113 -28.88 -11.14 -6.13
C TRP A 113 -28.55 -12.24 -5.11
N ILE A 114 -27.45 -12.12 -4.34
CA ILE A 114 -27.10 -13.05 -3.26
C ILE A 114 -28.23 -13.20 -2.26
N LYS A 115 -28.85 -12.09 -1.83
CA LYS A 115 -29.92 -12.06 -0.83
C LYS A 115 -31.21 -12.81 -1.27
N LYS A 116 -31.38 -13.06 -2.55
CA LYS A 116 -32.50 -13.82 -3.11
C LYS A 116 -32.22 -15.33 -3.24
N GLN A 117 -30.99 -15.75 -2.95
CA GLN A 117 -30.60 -17.15 -3.14
C GLN A 117 -31.04 -18.03 -1.97
N PRO A 118 -31.51 -19.26 -2.23
CA PRO A 118 -32.01 -20.16 -1.18
C PRO A 118 -30.91 -20.63 -0.20
N TRP A 119 -29.66 -20.56 -0.59
CA TRP A 119 -28.51 -20.95 0.24
C TRP A 119 -27.96 -19.79 1.11
N HIS A 120 -28.50 -18.58 1.02
CA HIS A 120 -28.06 -17.42 1.81
C HIS A 120 -28.77 -17.41 3.18
N ASN A 121 -28.02 -17.23 4.27
CA ASN A 121 -28.58 -17.22 5.64
C ASN A 121 -28.79 -15.83 6.24
N GLY A 122 -28.69 -14.75 5.45
CA GLY A 122 -28.85 -13.37 5.89
C GLY A 122 -27.55 -12.58 6.08
N LYS A 123 -26.38 -13.23 6.02
CA LYS A 123 -25.06 -12.61 6.25
C LYS A 123 -24.20 -12.61 4.99
N VAL A 124 -23.61 -11.45 4.65
CA VAL A 124 -22.66 -11.28 3.55
C VAL A 124 -21.45 -10.51 4.05
N ALA A 125 -20.25 -11.10 3.94
CA ALA A 125 -18.99 -10.44 4.24
C ALA A 125 -18.15 -10.23 2.97
N GLY A 126 -17.37 -9.15 2.94
CA GLY A 126 -16.42 -8.86 1.89
C GLY A 126 -15.01 -9.34 2.24
N TYR A 127 -14.32 -9.91 1.27
CA TYR A 127 -12.94 -10.36 1.43
C TYR A 127 -12.11 -9.98 0.20
N GLY A 128 -10.96 -9.32 0.42
CA GLY A 128 -10.05 -9.05 -0.68
C GLY A 128 -8.88 -8.12 -0.36
N GLY A 129 -7.88 -8.20 -1.23
CA GLY A 129 -6.72 -7.31 -1.21
C GLY A 129 -6.63 -6.46 -2.47
N SER A 130 -5.94 -5.32 -2.41
CA SER A 130 -5.73 -4.44 -3.56
C SER A 130 -7.07 -4.03 -4.21
N TYR A 131 -7.20 -4.14 -5.51
CA TYR A 131 -8.46 -3.90 -6.23
C TYR A 131 -9.64 -4.71 -5.66
N VAL A 132 -9.42 -5.98 -5.32
CA VAL A 132 -10.46 -6.84 -4.74
C VAL A 132 -10.94 -6.30 -3.38
N GLY A 133 -10.06 -5.65 -2.62
CA GLY A 133 -10.41 -4.93 -1.40
C GLY A 133 -11.21 -3.65 -1.69
N TYR A 134 -10.86 -2.89 -2.73
CA TYR A 134 -11.66 -1.75 -3.16
C TYR A 134 -13.09 -2.13 -3.54
N THR A 135 -13.28 -3.28 -4.23
CA THR A 135 -14.64 -3.75 -4.56
C THR A 135 -15.48 -4.00 -3.31
N GLN A 136 -14.86 -4.34 -2.18
CA GLN A 136 -15.54 -4.50 -0.88
C GLN A 136 -15.84 -3.12 -0.25
N TRP A 137 -14.89 -2.19 -0.28
CA TRP A 137 -15.13 -0.83 0.18
C TRP A 137 -16.28 -0.16 -0.57
N ALA A 138 -16.37 -0.38 -1.88
CA ALA A 138 -17.44 0.19 -2.72
C ALA A 138 -18.85 -0.16 -2.26
N VAL A 139 -19.03 -1.28 -1.55
CA VAL A 139 -20.32 -1.77 -1.05
C VAL A 139 -20.33 -2.04 0.46
N SER A 140 -19.36 -1.50 1.19
CA SER A 140 -19.14 -1.79 2.61
C SER A 140 -20.31 -1.39 3.51
N ASP A 141 -21.17 -0.46 3.08
CA ASP A 141 -22.42 -0.09 3.74
C ASP A 141 -23.52 -1.18 3.67
N ARG A 142 -23.31 -2.22 2.89
CA ARG A 142 -24.24 -3.35 2.68
C ARG A 142 -23.66 -4.70 3.12
N LEU A 143 -22.44 -4.71 3.64
CA LEU A 143 -21.75 -5.89 4.14
C LEU A 143 -21.81 -5.98 5.66
N ASP A 144 -21.92 -7.21 6.18
CA ASP A 144 -21.92 -7.49 7.63
C ASP A 144 -20.50 -7.45 8.23
N GLY A 145 -19.48 -7.46 7.42
CA GLY A 145 -18.06 -7.28 7.79
C GLY A 145 -17.15 -7.24 6.58
N VAL A 146 -15.97 -6.64 6.72
CA VAL A 146 -15.00 -6.46 5.63
C VAL A 146 -13.60 -6.88 6.07
N CYS A 147 -12.96 -7.76 5.32
CA CYS A 147 -11.51 -7.98 5.39
C CYS A 147 -10.84 -7.23 4.24
N ALA A 148 -10.20 -6.10 4.54
CA ALA A 148 -9.55 -5.21 3.59
C ALA A 148 -8.03 -5.30 3.73
N VAL A 149 -7.33 -5.83 2.72
CA VAL A 149 -5.90 -6.07 2.76
C VAL A 149 -5.19 -5.20 1.73
N MET A 150 -4.26 -4.34 2.16
CA MET A 150 -3.44 -3.53 1.24
C MET A 150 -4.28 -2.90 0.13
N THR A 151 -5.25 -2.10 0.51
CA THR A 151 -6.26 -1.53 -0.38
C THR A 151 -6.61 -0.11 0.01
N SER A 152 -7.36 0.59 -0.82
CA SER A 152 -7.82 1.95 -0.60
C SER A 152 -9.33 2.03 -0.79
N ALA A 153 -10.03 2.79 0.05
CA ALA A 153 -11.43 3.18 -0.16
C ALA A 153 -11.55 4.48 -0.97
N ASP A 154 -10.45 5.19 -1.19
CA ASP A 154 -10.39 6.46 -1.92
C ASP A 154 -9.24 6.41 -2.94
N ILE A 155 -9.60 6.32 -4.21
CA ILE A 155 -8.63 6.10 -5.29
C ILE A 155 -7.78 7.35 -5.56
N TYR A 156 -8.28 8.55 -5.27
CA TYR A 156 -7.45 9.74 -5.37
C TYR A 156 -6.19 9.65 -4.49
N ASP A 157 -6.34 9.21 -3.23
CA ASP A 157 -5.21 9.06 -2.31
C ASP A 157 -4.21 7.97 -2.75
N LEU A 158 -4.62 7.01 -3.58
CA LEU A 158 -3.74 6.01 -4.17
C LEU A 158 -2.96 6.57 -5.38
N ILE A 159 -3.63 7.32 -6.23
CA ILE A 159 -3.07 7.84 -7.49
C ILE A 159 -2.29 9.14 -7.26
N TYR A 160 -2.77 10.01 -6.37
CA TYR A 160 -2.17 11.30 -6.01
C TYR A 160 -1.88 11.41 -4.49
N PRO A 161 -1.13 10.46 -3.88
CA PRO A 161 -0.77 10.58 -2.48
C PRO A 161 0.03 11.88 -2.26
N GLN A 162 -0.41 12.67 -1.26
CA GLN A 162 0.17 14.00 -0.97
C GLN A 162 0.15 14.97 -2.18
N GLY A 163 -0.70 14.72 -3.18
CA GLY A 163 -0.83 15.52 -4.40
C GLY A 163 0.22 15.24 -5.48
N LEU A 164 1.01 14.16 -5.34
CA LEU A 164 2.02 13.74 -6.31
C LEU A 164 1.54 12.53 -7.11
N PHE A 165 1.61 12.59 -8.44
CA PHE A 165 1.19 11.48 -9.28
C PHE A 165 2.08 10.25 -9.11
N SER A 166 1.48 9.13 -8.74
CA SER A 166 2.14 7.84 -8.53
C SER A 166 2.48 7.15 -9.86
N LEU A 167 3.45 7.69 -10.61
CA LEU A 167 3.75 7.29 -11.99
C LEU A 167 3.97 5.77 -12.14
N ALA A 168 4.93 5.21 -11.41
CA ALA A 168 5.24 3.78 -11.54
C ALA A 168 4.05 2.90 -11.15
N THR A 169 3.30 3.26 -10.10
CA THR A 169 2.13 2.51 -9.68
C THR A 169 1.02 2.55 -10.73
N ALA A 170 0.69 3.74 -11.23
CA ALA A 170 -0.37 3.93 -12.22
C ALA A 170 -0.05 3.21 -13.54
N PHE A 171 1.18 3.35 -14.04
CA PHE A 171 1.57 2.80 -15.33
C PHE A 171 1.79 1.28 -15.28
N ASN A 172 2.52 0.76 -14.26
CA ASN A 172 2.74 -0.68 -14.14
C ASN A 172 1.43 -1.45 -14.07
N TRP A 173 0.53 -1.02 -13.20
CA TRP A 173 -0.74 -1.71 -13.02
C TRP A 173 -1.75 -1.38 -14.13
N GLY A 174 -1.91 -0.11 -14.46
CA GLY A 174 -2.96 0.35 -15.35
C GLY A 174 -2.83 -0.18 -16.77
N PHE A 175 -1.60 -0.28 -17.29
CA PHE A 175 -1.36 -0.83 -18.62
C PHE A 175 -1.55 -2.36 -18.67
N GLU A 176 -1.28 -3.07 -17.59
CA GLU A 176 -1.50 -4.52 -17.53
C GLU A 176 -2.99 -4.90 -17.40
N VAL A 177 -3.76 -4.07 -16.67
CA VAL A 177 -5.15 -4.41 -16.32
C VAL A 177 -6.17 -3.92 -17.37
N ASP A 178 -5.82 -3.02 -18.26
CA ASP A 178 -6.77 -2.38 -19.19
C ASP A 178 -7.46 -3.37 -20.14
N ALA A 179 -6.75 -4.36 -20.65
CA ALA A 179 -7.32 -5.38 -21.53
C ALA A 179 -8.36 -6.26 -20.80
N ARG A 180 -9.22 -6.93 -21.59
CA ARG A 180 -10.20 -7.91 -21.07
C ARG A 180 -9.55 -8.99 -20.20
N THR A 181 -8.39 -9.47 -20.58
CA THR A 181 -7.52 -10.33 -19.77
C THR A 181 -6.30 -9.55 -19.31
N MET A 182 -5.54 -10.08 -18.35
CA MET A 182 -4.27 -9.46 -17.98
C MET A 182 -3.30 -9.49 -19.16
N ASN A 183 -2.62 -8.37 -19.37
CA ASN A 183 -1.65 -8.22 -20.46
C ASN A 183 -0.28 -7.84 -19.88
N PRO A 184 0.55 -8.83 -19.53
CA PRO A 184 1.88 -8.56 -18.96
C PRO A 184 2.74 -7.73 -19.92
N ILE A 185 3.38 -6.70 -19.40
CA ILE A 185 4.16 -5.76 -20.18
C ILE A 185 5.64 -5.92 -19.90
N SER A 186 6.47 -5.85 -20.94
CA SER A 186 7.92 -5.93 -20.77
C SER A 186 8.46 -4.71 -20.02
N SER A 187 9.42 -4.96 -19.10
CA SER A 187 10.04 -3.90 -18.32
C SER A 187 10.64 -2.77 -19.16
N GLY A 188 11.19 -3.09 -20.34
CA GLY A 188 11.76 -2.08 -21.25
C GLY A 188 10.71 -1.13 -21.82
N LYS A 189 9.48 -1.61 -22.08
CA LYS A 189 8.38 -0.76 -22.51
C LYS A 189 7.92 0.17 -21.38
N ILE A 190 7.73 -0.37 -20.20
CA ILE A 190 7.37 0.43 -18.99
C ILE A 190 8.40 1.51 -18.72
N LEU A 191 9.70 1.18 -18.73
CA LEU A 191 10.76 2.17 -18.49
C LEU A 191 10.72 3.31 -19.52
N LYS A 192 10.43 3.02 -20.80
CA LYS A 192 10.27 4.06 -21.82
C LYS A 192 9.07 4.97 -21.54
N SER A 193 7.94 4.40 -21.09
CA SER A 193 6.74 5.19 -20.82
C SER A 193 6.93 6.18 -19.66
N TYR A 194 7.76 5.88 -18.66
CA TYR A 194 8.05 6.83 -17.58
C TYR A 194 8.74 8.11 -18.05
N TRP A 195 9.54 8.02 -19.12
CA TRP A 195 10.30 9.15 -19.68
C TRP A 195 9.55 9.90 -20.77
N HIS A 196 8.44 9.33 -21.25
CA HIS A 196 7.68 9.91 -22.35
C HIS A 196 7.02 11.26 -21.94
N LEU A 197 6.97 12.20 -22.87
CA LEU A 197 6.30 13.49 -22.74
C LEU A 197 5.49 13.80 -24.01
N PRO A 198 4.26 14.29 -23.86
CA PRO A 198 3.51 14.44 -22.63
C PRO A 198 3.06 13.07 -22.08
N LEU A 199 2.78 12.99 -20.78
CA LEU A 199 2.35 11.72 -20.18
C LEU A 199 1.04 11.17 -20.76
N SER A 200 0.18 12.05 -21.30
CA SER A 200 -1.09 11.68 -21.95
C SER A 200 -0.95 10.83 -23.21
N THR A 201 0.24 10.77 -23.80
CA THR A 201 0.50 9.93 -25.00
C THR A 201 1.56 8.85 -24.72
N ALA A 202 1.85 8.59 -23.43
CA ALA A 202 2.83 7.57 -23.05
C ALA A 202 2.37 6.16 -23.40
N ASP A 203 1.08 5.92 -23.50
CA ASP A 203 0.44 4.67 -23.89
C ASP A 203 0.38 4.47 -25.41
N ASP A 204 0.20 5.52 -26.21
CA ASP A 204 0.02 5.46 -27.67
C ASP A 204 1.15 4.72 -28.41
N SER A 205 2.38 4.97 -28.02
CA SER A 205 3.57 4.37 -28.66
C SER A 205 3.90 2.97 -28.17
N THR A 206 3.30 2.53 -27.06
CA THR A 206 3.76 1.36 -26.30
C THR A 206 2.62 0.39 -25.99
N PHE A 207 1.39 0.91 -25.88
CA PHE A 207 0.16 0.23 -25.46
C PHE A 207 -1.01 0.74 -26.32
N LYS A 208 -2.21 0.29 -26.00
CA LYS A 208 -3.44 0.88 -26.55
C LYS A 208 -3.83 2.06 -25.66
N ASP A 209 -4.52 3.05 -26.23
CA ASP A 209 -5.11 4.18 -25.52
C ASP A 209 -5.80 3.72 -24.21
N ASN A 210 -5.24 4.11 -23.08
CA ASN A 210 -5.72 3.77 -21.75
C ASN A 210 -6.54 4.92 -21.18
N ARG A 211 -7.84 4.87 -21.42
CA ARG A 211 -8.77 5.94 -21.07
C ARG A 211 -8.72 6.33 -19.59
N PHE A 212 -8.67 5.38 -18.66
CA PHE A 212 -8.72 5.74 -17.24
C PHE A 212 -7.41 6.35 -16.73
N ILE A 213 -6.24 5.98 -17.30
CA ILE A 213 -4.97 6.67 -16.99
C ILE A 213 -5.00 8.09 -17.52
N ASN A 214 -5.48 8.30 -18.74
CA ASN A 214 -5.61 9.64 -19.32
C ASN A 214 -6.58 10.51 -18.54
N ASP A 215 -7.71 9.96 -18.10
CA ASP A 215 -8.63 10.66 -17.21
C ASP A 215 -7.98 10.99 -15.84
N TRP A 216 -7.15 10.09 -15.28
CA TRP A 216 -6.42 10.39 -14.04
C TRP A 216 -5.42 11.54 -14.21
N LEU A 217 -4.69 11.56 -15.32
CA LEU A 217 -3.75 12.65 -15.64
C LEU A 217 -4.46 14.00 -15.86
N LEU A 218 -5.70 14.00 -16.36
CA LEU A 218 -6.53 15.21 -16.51
C LEU A 218 -7.04 15.76 -15.17
N HIS A 219 -7.25 14.90 -14.18
CA HIS A 219 -7.84 15.23 -12.88
C HIS A 219 -6.78 15.22 -11.77
N GLU A 220 -5.74 16.08 -11.89
CA GLU A 220 -4.63 16.16 -10.95
C GLU A 220 -5.03 16.57 -9.52
N THR A 221 -6.14 17.25 -9.38
CA THR A 221 -6.67 17.69 -8.09
C THR A 221 -7.91 16.90 -7.70
N ARG A 222 -8.22 16.87 -6.41
CA ARG A 222 -9.44 16.24 -5.89
C ARG A 222 -10.68 17.06 -6.29
N ASP A 223 -11.20 16.76 -7.45
CA ASP A 223 -12.39 17.37 -8.02
C ASP A 223 -13.62 16.41 -8.04
N ILE A 224 -14.67 16.80 -8.77
CA ILE A 224 -15.93 16.02 -8.87
C ILE A 224 -15.71 14.63 -9.50
N TYR A 225 -14.73 14.45 -10.37
CA TYR A 225 -14.41 13.18 -10.99
C TYR A 225 -14.13 12.10 -9.93
N TRP A 226 -13.36 12.45 -8.88
CA TRP A 226 -12.94 11.50 -7.85
C TRP A 226 -14.03 11.14 -6.83
N ILE A 227 -15.14 11.87 -6.79
CA ILE A 227 -16.24 11.60 -5.81
C ILE A 227 -16.78 10.18 -5.97
N SER A 228 -16.94 9.70 -7.22
CA SER A 228 -17.47 8.36 -7.50
C SER A 228 -16.52 7.21 -7.10
N PHE A 229 -15.25 7.52 -6.83
CA PHE A 229 -14.21 6.58 -6.45
C PHE A 229 -13.86 6.63 -4.97
N ASN A 230 -14.62 7.40 -4.19
CA ASN A 230 -14.42 7.55 -2.75
C ASN A 230 -15.56 6.87 -1.97
N HIS A 231 -15.22 5.80 -1.26
CA HIS A 231 -16.15 5.03 -0.42
C HIS A 231 -15.73 5.05 1.05
N ARG A 232 -14.83 5.97 1.41
CA ARG A 232 -14.29 6.14 2.75
C ARG A 232 -15.39 6.39 3.79
N GLY A 233 -15.33 5.64 4.89
CA GLY A 233 -16.27 5.79 5.99
C GLY A 233 -17.66 5.18 5.76
N ASN A 234 -17.90 4.47 4.65
CA ASN A 234 -19.20 3.86 4.35
C ASN A 234 -19.45 2.56 5.14
N ALA A 235 -18.42 1.86 5.62
CA ALA A 235 -18.59 0.60 6.32
C ALA A 235 -19.47 0.74 7.56
N LYS A 236 -20.44 -0.18 7.71
CA LYS A 236 -21.36 -0.26 8.84
C LYS A 236 -21.02 -1.40 9.79
N GLY A 237 -20.49 -2.48 9.25
CA GLY A 237 -19.99 -3.63 10.04
C GLY A 237 -18.53 -3.49 10.43
N PRO A 238 -18.01 -4.46 11.20
CA PRO A 238 -16.61 -4.50 11.57
C PRO A 238 -15.69 -4.58 10.36
N VAL A 239 -14.51 -3.99 10.48
CA VAL A 239 -13.47 -3.98 9.45
C VAL A 239 -12.16 -4.49 10.02
N LEU A 240 -11.61 -5.55 9.42
CA LEU A 240 -10.22 -5.92 9.58
C LEU A 240 -9.43 -5.28 8.45
N SER A 241 -8.63 -4.28 8.78
CA SER A 241 -7.75 -3.55 7.84
C SER A 241 -6.31 -4.01 8.04
N ILE A 242 -5.69 -4.61 7.02
CA ILE A 242 -4.30 -5.07 7.05
C ILE A 242 -3.50 -4.27 6.03
N ALA A 243 -2.54 -3.48 6.50
CA ALA A 243 -1.67 -2.61 5.71
C ALA A 243 -0.19 -2.99 5.86
N GLY A 244 0.65 -2.45 5.01
CA GLY A 244 2.10 -2.59 5.11
C GLY A 244 2.81 -1.25 5.14
N TRP A 245 3.92 -1.13 5.89
CA TRP A 245 4.71 0.12 5.96
C TRP A 245 5.26 0.55 4.60
N TYR A 246 5.49 -0.38 3.69
CA TYR A 246 5.94 -0.11 2.33
C TYR A 246 4.87 -0.39 1.27
N ASP A 247 3.58 -0.38 1.68
CA ASP A 247 2.47 -0.60 0.76
C ASP A 247 1.98 0.69 0.12
N ILE A 248 1.64 0.64 -1.16
CA ILE A 248 1.14 1.79 -1.93
C ILE A 248 -0.17 2.37 -1.38
N CYS A 249 -0.93 1.58 -0.61
CA CYS A 249 -2.20 1.98 -0.03
C CYS A 249 -2.07 2.50 1.41
N LEU A 250 -0.88 2.52 2.01
CA LEU A 250 -0.68 2.77 3.44
C LEU A 250 -1.39 4.04 3.92
N LEU A 251 -1.14 5.19 3.27
CA LEU A 251 -1.74 6.48 3.65
C LEU A 251 -3.26 6.43 3.57
N SER A 252 -3.79 5.96 2.45
CA SER A 252 -5.23 5.85 2.26
C SER A 252 -5.84 4.90 3.28
N GLN A 253 -5.24 3.74 3.51
CA GLN A 253 -5.78 2.70 4.39
C GLN A 253 -5.83 3.13 5.86
N ILE A 254 -4.85 3.90 6.34
CA ILE A 254 -4.92 4.54 7.66
C ILE A 254 -6.10 5.52 7.72
N ASN A 255 -6.23 6.42 6.71
CA ASN A 255 -7.31 7.38 6.64
C ASN A 255 -8.69 6.71 6.52
N ASP A 256 -8.78 5.61 5.77
CA ASP A 256 -9.99 4.81 5.62
C ASP A 256 -10.43 4.25 6.97
N PHE A 257 -9.50 3.65 7.73
CA PHE A 257 -9.78 3.11 9.05
C PHE A 257 -10.17 4.20 10.06
N LEU A 258 -9.45 5.32 10.09
CA LEU A 258 -9.77 6.47 10.94
C LEU A 258 -11.15 7.05 10.66
N SER A 259 -11.60 7.02 9.41
CA SER A 259 -12.92 7.55 9.03
C SER A 259 -14.06 6.68 9.52
N ILE A 260 -13.91 5.35 9.58
CA ILE A 260 -14.88 4.45 10.20
C ILE A 260 -14.88 4.59 11.71
N ASP A 261 -13.71 4.69 12.31
CA ASP A 261 -13.55 4.84 13.76
C ASP A 261 -14.26 6.09 14.29
N LYS A 262 -14.15 7.22 13.60
CA LYS A 262 -14.81 8.46 13.95
C LYS A 262 -16.34 8.41 13.81
N ARG A 263 -16.87 7.57 12.90
CA ARG A 263 -18.32 7.52 12.63
C ARG A 263 -19.06 6.51 13.49
N ASN A 264 -18.56 5.30 13.63
CA ASN A 264 -19.32 4.18 14.21
C ASN A 264 -18.51 3.30 15.16
N GLY A 265 -17.19 3.39 15.17
CA GLY A 265 -16.27 2.74 16.11
C GLY A 265 -16.57 1.27 16.43
N HIS A 266 -16.90 0.43 15.44
CA HIS A 266 -17.34 -0.95 15.71
C HIS A 266 -16.30 -1.71 16.55
N PRO A 267 -16.65 -2.30 17.70
CA PRO A 267 -15.69 -2.90 18.64
C PRO A 267 -14.81 -3.99 18.03
N GLY A 268 -15.34 -4.72 17.02
CA GLY A 268 -14.60 -5.75 16.29
C GLY A 268 -13.62 -5.22 15.24
N SER A 269 -13.58 -3.91 14.96
CA SER A 269 -12.68 -3.36 13.94
C SER A 269 -11.23 -3.32 14.42
N ARG A 270 -10.30 -3.68 13.54
CA ARG A 270 -8.85 -3.70 13.82
C ARG A 270 -8.06 -3.17 12.62
N LEU A 271 -7.02 -2.36 12.91
CA LEU A 271 -5.98 -1.98 11.95
C LEU A 271 -4.66 -2.64 12.33
N ILE A 272 -4.06 -3.32 11.37
CA ILE A 272 -2.78 -3.98 11.53
C ILE A 272 -1.85 -3.48 10.44
N ILE A 273 -0.70 -2.94 10.83
CA ILE A 273 0.33 -2.48 9.90
C ILE A 273 1.61 -3.28 10.16
N GLY A 274 1.99 -4.08 9.16
CA GLY A 274 3.20 -4.90 9.20
C GLY A 274 4.31 -4.39 8.29
N PRO A 275 5.47 -5.06 8.25
CA PRO A 275 6.63 -4.63 7.45
C PRO A 275 6.49 -5.02 5.97
N TRP A 276 5.27 -5.00 5.44
CA TRP A 276 4.96 -5.54 4.12
C TRP A 276 4.99 -4.47 3.03
N CYS A 277 5.30 -4.94 1.80
CA CYS A 277 5.11 -4.22 0.55
C CYS A 277 3.86 -4.72 -0.18
N HIS A 278 3.45 -4.06 -1.28
CA HIS A 278 2.36 -4.54 -2.12
C HIS A 278 2.76 -5.76 -2.94
N GLY A 279 1.99 -6.85 -2.85
CA GLY A 279 2.18 -8.06 -3.68
C GLY A 279 2.80 -9.26 -2.96
N PRO A 280 3.19 -10.32 -3.71
CA PRO A 280 3.65 -11.59 -3.15
C PRO A 280 4.95 -11.50 -2.35
N GLN A 281 5.81 -10.54 -2.66
CA GLN A 281 7.05 -10.26 -1.95
C GLN A 281 6.86 -9.26 -0.80
N SER A 282 5.64 -9.10 -0.33
CA SER A 282 5.24 -8.12 0.69
C SER A 282 5.80 -8.40 2.08
N TYR A 283 6.87 -9.19 2.20
CA TYR A 283 7.33 -9.62 3.49
C TYR A 283 8.79 -10.07 3.38
N ARG A 284 9.61 -9.61 4.30
CA ARG A 284 11.03 -9.87 4.29
C ARG A 284 11.43 -10.80 5.44
N ASN A 285 12.27 -11.79 5.13
CA ASN A 285 12.76 -12.76 6.12
C ASN A 285 13.57 -12.08 7.24
N GLU A 286 14.23 -10.97 6.96
CA GLU A 286 14.99 -10.20 7.95
C GLU A 286 14.15 -9.66 9.11
N TYR A 287 12.82 -9.53 8.94
CA TYR A 287 11.92 -9.15 10.02
C TYR A 287 11.35 -10.35 10.81
N GLY A 288 12.01 -11.48 10.77
CA GLY A 288 11.70 -12.64 11.60
C GLY A 288 10.60 -13.55 11.05
N GLY A 289 10.27 -13.41 9.79
CA GLY A 289 9.32 -14.30 9.15
C GLY A 289 7.91 -14.25 9.72
N ARG A 290 7.09 -15.27 9.42
CA ARG A 290 5.71 -15.36 9.88
C ARG A 290 5.58 -15.44 11.41
N ASP A 291 6.59 -15.95 12.10
CA ASP A 291 6.57 -16.07 13.56
C ASP A 291 6.57 -14.70 14.25
N LYS A 292 7.19 -13.70 13.63
CA LYS A 292 7.23 -12.32 14.13
C LYS A 292 6.15 -11.44 13.52
N THR A 293 5.90 -11.56 12.21
CA THR A 293 4.94 -10.70 11.50
C THR A 293 3.50 -11.21 11.53
N GLY A 294 3.29 -12.46 11.96
CA GLY A 294 1.98 -13.08 12.12
C GLY A 294 1.40 -13.70 10.84
N ASN A 295 0.44 -14.60 11.03
CA ASN A 295 -0.29 -15.25 9.95
C ASN A 295 -1.55 -14.46 9.58
N ARG A 296 -1.46 -13.64 8.53
CA ARG A 296 -2.56 -12.81 8.04
C ARG A 296 -3.80 -13.63 7.62
N GLU A 297 -3.60 -14.79 6.99
CA GLU A 297 -4.72 -15.66 6.56
C GLU A 297 -5.51 -16.17 7.77
N ALA A 298 -4.82 -16.72 8.78
CA ALA A 298 -5.46 -17.17 10.00
C ALA A 298 -6.20 -16.04 10.74
N LEU A 299 -5.63 -14.84 10.74
CA LEU A 299 -6.26 -13.66 11.33
C LEU A 299 -7.56 -13.30 10.62
N MET A 300 -7.57 -13.29 9.27
CA MET A 300 -8.77 -13.01 8.49
C MET A 300 -9.85 -14.08 8.69
N GLU A 301 -9.48 -15.36 8.72
CA GLU A 301 -10.38 -16.48 8.98
C GLU A 301 -11.05 -16.34 10.36
N ARG A 302 -10.28 -16.02 11.38
CA ARG A 302 -10.78 -15.77 12.73
C ARG A 302 -11.69 -14.56 12.82
N PHE A 303 -11.29 -13.45 12.20
CA PHE A 303 -12.13 -12.24 12.15
C PHE A 303 -13.50 -12.55 11.56
N LEU A 304 -13.57 -13.30 10.46
CA LEU A 304 -14.81 -13.72 9.83
C LEU A 304 -15.62 -14.66 10.73
N ALA A 305 -14.96 -15.63 11.38
CA ALA A 305 -15.63 -16.55 12.31
C ALA A 305 -16.29 -15.79 13.47
N CYS A 306 -15.57 -14.87 14.12
CA CYS A 306 -16.11 -14.08 15.23
C CYS A 306 -17.22 -13.13 14.80
N ASN A 307 -17.00 -12.35 13.74
CA ASN A 307 -17.89 -11.24 13.41
C ASN A 307 -19.05 -11.64 12.48
N ILE A 308 -18.93 -12.71 11.71
CA ILE A 308 -19.96 -13.16 10.76
C ILE A 308 -20.73 -14.37 11.27
N LYS A 309 -20.05 -15.33 11.88
CA LYS A 309 -20.71 -16.53 12.44
C LYS A 309 -21.04 -16.42 13.93
N GLY A 310 -20.49 -15.42 14.63
CA GLY A 310 -20.73 -15.20 16.06
C GLY A 310 -19.94 -16.15 16.98
N GLU A 311 -18.82 -16.69 16.52
CA GLU A 311 -17.93 -17.49 17.36
C GLU A 311 -17.24 -16.63 18.41
N HIS A 312 -17.26 -17.07 19.68
CA HIS A 312 -16.76 -16.30 20.82
C HIS A 312 -15.27 -16.58 21.09
N GLU A 313 -14.39 -16.20 20.18
CA GLU A 313 -12.96 -16.29 20.36
C GLU A 313 -12.27 -14.93 20.14
N ASP A 314 -11.12 -14.73 20.80
CA ASP A 314 -10.30 -13.55 20.55
C ASP A 314 -9.86 -13.54 19.07
N VAL A 315 -10.13 -12.44 18.38
CA VAL A 315 -9.76 -12.24 16.97
C VAL A 315 -8.24 -12.14 16.83
N LEU A 316 -7.57 -11.54 17.81
CA LEU A 316 -6.14 -11.32 17.78
C LEU A 316 -5.39 -12.42 18.52
N GLN A 317 -4.33 -12.92 17.89
CA GLN A 317 -3.42 -13.91 18.44
C GLN A 317 -1.99 -13.39 18.38
N SER A 318 -1.12 -13.95 19.24
CA SER A 318 0.32 -13.70 19.11
C SER A 318 0.78 -13.90 17.65
N PRO A 319 1.56 -12.99 17.07
CA PRO A 319 2.22 -11.86 17.73
C PRO A 319 1.40 -10.56 17.81
N PHE A 320 0.14 -10.56 17.35
CA PHE A 320 -0.73 -9.39 17.42
C PHE A 320 -1.13 -9.07 18.87
N THR A 321 -1.37 -7.79 19.14
CA THR A 321 -1.83 -7.34 20.45
C THR A 321 -3.36 -7.34 20.54
N GLY A 322 -3.93 -7.30 21.74
CA GLY A 322 -5.38 -7.17 21.95
C GLY A 322 -5.96 -5.80 21.59
N HIS A 323 -5.14 -4.85 21.12
CA HIS A 323 -5.52 -3.48 20.86
C HIS A 323 -6.19 -3.27 19.50
N LYS A 324 -6.88 -2.14 19.35
CA LYS A 324 -7.54 -1.73 18.10
C LYS A 324 -6.56 -1.48 16.95
N TYR A 325 -5.41 -0.89 17.28
CA TYR A 325 -4.31 -0.62 16.36
C TYR A 325 -3.11 -1.47 16.71
N ASN A 326 -2.49 -2.10 15.71
CA ASN A 326 -1.33 -2.96 15.88
C ASN A 326 -0.26 -2.54 14.87
N PHE A 327 0.86 -2.05 15.35
CA PHE A 327 1.96 -1.50 14.57
C PHE A 327 3.21 -2.34 14.72
N PHE A 328 3.67 -2.97 13.65
CA PHE A 328 4.95 -3.67 13.68
C PHE A 328 6.09 -2.66 13.70
N ILE A 329 6.93 -2.72 14.71
CA ILE A 329 8.13 -1.90 14.81
C ILE A 329 9.29 -2.66 14.16
N MET A 330 9.67 -2.23 12.97
CA MET A 330 10.79 -2.83 12.21
C MET A 330 12.10 -2.66 12.98
N GLU A 331 13.06 -3.55 12.81
CA GLU A 331 14.31 -3.69 13.55
C GLU A 331 14.13 -4.15 15.02
N ARG A 332 13.08 -3.73 15.70
CA ARG A 332 12.64 -4.26 17.00
C ARG A 332 11.92 -5.61 16.84
N ASN A 333 11.31 -5.84 15.69
CA ASN A 333 10.64 -7.08 15.29
C ASN A 333 9.52 -7.53 16.22
N GLU A 334 8.71 -6.59 16.69
CA GLU A 334 7.54 -6.85 17.52
C GLU A 334 6.40 -5.87 17.22
N TYR A 335 5.17 -6.24 17.61
CA TYR A 335 4.02 -5.37 17.51
C TYR A 335 3.88 -4.48 18.75
N PHE A 336 3.60 -3.19 18.51
CA PHE A 336 3.13 -2.24 19.49
C PHE A 336 1.62 -2.05 19.33
N GLY A 337 0.87 -2.21 20.41
CA GLY A 337 -0.58 -2.04 20.43
C GLY A 337 -0.99 -0.67 20.96
N SER A 338 -2.03 -0.06 20.34
CA SER A 338 -2.60 1.21 20.78
C SER A 338 -4.11 1.26 20.56
N GLU A 339 -4.80 2.11 21.31
CA GLU A 339 -6.23 2.41 21.10
C GLU A 339 -6.44 3.64 20.18
N SER A 340 -5.38 4.30 19.73
CA SER A 340 -5.46 5.49 18.90
C SER A 340 -4.36 5.58 17.85
N TRP A 341 -4.60 6.38 16.83
CA TRP A 341 -3.61 6.84 15.86
C TRP A 341 -3.62 8.38 15.77
N PRO A 342 -2.48 9.09 15.92
CA PRO A 342 -1.21 8.54 16.43
C PRO A 342 -1.38 7.95 17.84
N PRO A 343 -0.51 7.00 18.25
CA PRO A 343 -0.47 6.51 19.63
C PRO A 343 -0.21 7.66 20.61
N LYS A 344 -0.85 7.61 21.79
CA LYS A 344 -0.66 8.63 22.84
C LYS A 344 0.74 8.61 23.46
N GLU A 345 1.42 7.49 23.34
CA GLU A 345 2.77 7.25 23.82
C GLU A 345 3.85 7.86 22.92
N VAL A 346 3.45 8.42 21.77
CA VAL A 346 4.37 9.07 20.83
C VAL A 346 4.49 10.55 21.14
N GLU A 347 5.71 11.02 21.33
CA GLU A 347 6.04 12.42 21.51
C GLU A 347 6.65 13.01 20.23
N LYS A 348 6.33 14.26 19.93
CA LYS A 348 6.92 15.00 18.81
C LYS A 348 8.15 15.77 19.30
N VAL A 349 9.32 15.44 18.74
CA VAL A 349 10.60 16.05 19.13
C VAL A 349 11.22 16.76 17.93
N ASP A 350 11.54 18.03 18.11
CA ASP A 350 12.14 18.87 17.08
C ASP A 350 13.68 18.75 17.06
N TYR A 351 14.22 18.66 15.83
CA TYR A 351 15.64 18.75 15.54
C TYR A 351 15.84 19.78 14.44
N PHE A 352 16.64 20.79 14.70
CA PHE A 352 16.95 21.86 13.77
C PHE A 352 18.07 21.49 12.82
N LEU A 353 18.03 22.04 11.62
CA LEU A 353 19.12 21.89 10.66
C LEU A 353 20.29 22.77 11.12
N GLY A 354 21.45 22.17 11.31
CA GLY A 354 22.65 22.82 11.81
C GLY A 354 23.78 22.93 10.79
N GLU A 355 24.78 23.75 11.12
CA GLU A 355 26.03 23.86 10.39
C GLU A 355 26.66 22.45 10.29
N ASN A 356 27.45 22.21 9.24
CA ASN A 356 28.06 20.89 8.96
C ASN A 356 27.06 19.75 8.69
N LYS A 357 25.81 20.08 8.37
CA LYS A 357 24.77 19.09 8.03
C LYS A 357 24.38 18.15 9.18
N ILE A 358 24.43 18.65 10.40
CA ILE A 358 24.06 17.91 11.61
C ILE A 358 22.66 18.34 12.07
N LEU A 359 21.90 17.40 12.64
CA LEU A 359 20.64 17.67 13.31
C LEU A 359 20.92 18.10 14.77
N THR A 360 20.47 19.30 15.15
CA THR A 360 20.75 19.94 16.45
C THR A 360 19.48 20.13 17.28
N LYS A 361 19.62 20.35 18.59
CA LYS A 361 18.48 20.61 19.50
C LYS A 361 18.01 22.06 19.51
N ALA A 362 18.77 22.98 18.94
CA ALA A 362 18.44 24.39 18.83
C ALA A 362 18.92 24.93 17.47
N PRO A 363 18.33 26.04 16.98
CA PRO A 363 18.85 26.72 15.79
C PRO A 363 20.30 27.13 15.97
N ASP A 364 21.11 26.82 14.95
CA ASP A 364 22.55 27.18 14.89
C ASP A 364 22.75 28.48 14.07
N LYS A 365 23.93 28.68 13.52
CA LYS A 365 24.25 29.84 12.72
C LYS A 365 23.41 29.93 11.43
N PRO A 366 23.18 31.15 10.91
CA PRO A 366 22.52 31.30 9.62
C PRO A 366 23.34 30.65 8.51
N VAL A 367 22.71 29.73 7.77
CA VAL A 367 23.31 29.02 6.62
C VAL A 367 22.33 28.98 5.47
N GLN A 368 22.88 29.01 4.28
CA GLN A 368 22.16 28.83 3.02
C GLN A 368 22.88 27.76 2.19
N LEU A 369 22.16 26.73 1.78
CA LEU A 369 22.67 25.69 0.88
C LEU A 369 21.86 25.67 -0.41
N LYS A 370 22.51 25.30 -1.52
CA LYS A 370 21.87 25.23 -2.84
C LYS A 370 22.15 23.88 -3.50
N PHE A 371 21.21 23.44 -4.33
CA PHE A 371 21.45 22.43 -5.35
C PHE A 371 20.66 22.75 -6.63
N GLU A 372 21.11 22.18 -7.74
CA GLU A 372 20.37 22.19 -9.00
C GLU A 372 19.55 20.92 -9.13
N TYR A 373 18.27 21.06 -9.47
CA TYR A 373 17.39 19.97 -9.86
C TYR A 373 17.20 19.99 -11.37
N ASP A 374 17.60 18.90 -12.03
CA ASP A 374 17.41 18.68 -13.46
C ASP A 374 16.36 17.58 -13.68
N PRO A 375 15.21 17.88 -14.31
CA PRO A 375 14.22 16.85 -14.64
C PRO A 375 14.71 15.78 -15.64
N LEU A 376 15.84 15.99 -16.32
CA LEU A 376 16.47 14.99 -17.18
C LEU A 376 17.32 13.98 -16.40
N ASP A 377 17.74 14.32 -15.18
CA ASP A 377 18.43 13.42 -14.23
C ASP A 377 17.77 13.47 -12.84
N PRO A 378 16.48 13.10 -12.73
CA PRO A 378 15.74 13.20 -11.47
C PRO A 378 16.30 12.22 -10.43
N TYR A 379 16.19 12.58 -9.14
CA TYR A 379 16.64 11.75 -8.04
C TYR A 379 15.94 10.36 -8.08
N PRO A 380 16.70 9.25 -8.16
CA PRO A 380 16.11 7.92 -8.37
C PRO A 380 15.50 7.34 -7.12
N SER A 381 14.31 6.73 -7.25
CA SER A 381 13.68 5.95 -6.18
C SER A 381 14.29 4.55 -6.12
N LEU A 382 15.10 4.31 -5.10
CA LEU A 382 15.64 3.00 -4.76
C LEU A 382 14.82 2.44 -3.59
N GLY A 383 14.00 1.43 -3.85
CA GLY A 383 13.04 0.93 -2.86
C GLY A 383 11.87 1.91 -2.61
N GLY A 384 11.21 1.76 -1.44
CA GLY A 384 10.09 2.60 -1.05
C GLY A 384 8.73 2.03 -1.42
N THR A 385 7.71 2.90 -1.42
CA THR A 385 6.28 2.53 -1.50
C THR A 385 5.71 2.65 -2.90
N PHE A 386 6.10 1.79 -3.84
CA PHE A 386 5.50 1.79 -5.18
C PHE A 386 5.25 0.36 -5.70
N LEU A 387 4.53 0.24 -6.79
CA LEU A 387 4.30 -1.04 -7.45
C LEU A 387 5.41 -1.29 -8.48
N GLY A 388 6.27 -2.28 -8.22
CA GLY A 388 7.43 -2.56 -9.06
C GLY A 388 8.23 -3.75 -8.58
N ARG A 389 9.47 -3.91 -9.10
CA ARG A 389 10.33 -5.05 -8.78
C ARG A 389 11.21 -4.84 -7.54
N ALA A 390 11.64 -3.62 -7.30
CA ALA A 390 12.56 -3.25 -6.21
C ALA A 390 11.85 -2.29 -5.26
N VAL A 391 10.96 -2.83 -4.42
CA VAL A 391 10.12 -2.09 -3.47
C VAL A 391 10.53 -2.40 -2.03
N GLY A 392 10.10 -1.55 -1.09
CA GLY A 392 10.42 -1.71 0.33
C GLY A 392 11.80 -1.19 0.70
N PRO A 393 12.42 -1.73 1.77
CA PRO A 393 13.76 -1.35 2.19
C PRO A 393 14.80 -1.67 1.10
N ALA A 394 15.68 -0.71 0.79
CA ALA A 394 16.73 -0.86 -0.21
C ALA A 394 17.97 -0.04 0.16
N ILE A 395 19.13 -0.48 -0.31
CA ILE A 395 20.41 0.20 -0.09
C ILE A 395 20.45 1.51 -0.89
N GLN A 396 20.77 2.61 -0.22
CA GLN A 396 20.79 3.97 -0.75
C GLN A 396 22.21 4.48 -1.08
N ASN A 397 23.25 3.68 -0.85
CA ASN A 397 24.64 4.13 -0.95
C ASN A 397 25.01 4.72 -2.32
N THR A 398 24.41 4.25 -3.42
CA THR A 398 24.64 4.81 -4.76
C THR A 398 24.11 6.24 -4.91
N ASN A 399 23.16 6.66 -4.07
CA ASN A 399 22.62 8.04 -4.09
C ASN A 399 23.51 9.02 -3.31
N THR A 400 24.49 8.58 -2.54
CA THR A 400 25.34 9.45 -1.72
C THR A 400 26.23 10.40 -2.54
N VAL A 401 26.55 10.03 -3.78
CA VAL A 401 27.38 10.84 -4.69
C VAL A 401 26.59 11.94 -5.42
N ARG A 402 25.27 11.94 -5.31
CA ARG A 402 24.40 12.93 -5.95
C ARG A 402 24.58 14.31 -5.33
N LYS A 403 24.46 15.35 -6.18
CA LYS A 403 24.58 16.76 -5.79
C LYS A 403 23.23 17.48 -5.67
N ASP A 404 22.15 16.86 -6.13
CA ASP A 404 20.77 17.37 -6.12
C ASP A 404 20.04 17.02 -4.81
N GLN A 405 20.75 17.12 -3.68
CA GLN A 405 20.23 16.81 -2.35
C GLN A 405 20.92 17.62 -1.24
N TRP A 406 20.17 17.87 -0.18
CA TRP A 406 20.72 18.26 1.13
C TRP A 406 20.59 17.09 2.08
N VAL A 407 21.66 16.78 2.79
CA VAL A 407 21.74 15.64 3.71
C VAL A 407 22.03 16.17 5.10
N PHE A 408 21.26 15.71 6.09
CA PHE A 408 21.46 16.02 7.51
C PHE A 408 21.45 14.72 8.30
N GLU A 409 22.39 14.55 9.24
CA GLU A 409 22.51 13.35 10.06
C GLU A 409 22.44 13.70 11.55
N SER A 410 21.97 12.76 12.35
CA SER A 410 22.14 12.83 13.79
C SER A 410 23.59 12.49 14.17
N GLU A 411 23.97 12.78 15.41
CA GLU A 411 25.09 12.09 16.03
C GLU A 411 24.85 10.57 16.03
N VAL A 412 25.93 9.79 16.25
CA VAL A 412 25.79 8.35 16.47
C VAL A 412 24.92 8.11 17.69
N LEU A 413 23.92 7.24 17.55
CA LEU A 413 22.97 6.96 18.62
C LEU A 413 23.61 6.07 19.69
N ASP A 414 23.57 6.50 20.94
CA ASP A 414 23.99 5.70 22.10
C ASP A 414 22.86 4.80 22.63
N THR A 415 21.62 5.16 22.35
CA THR A 415 20.42 4.44 22.76
C THR A 415 19.48 4.24 21.57
N PRO A 416 18.60 3.23 21.60
CA PRO A 416 17.64 3.03 20.52
C PRO A 416 16.72 4.25 20.34
N LEU A 417 16.46 4.64 19.09
CA LEU A 417 15.52 5.69 18.72
C LEU A 417 14.38 5.08 17.91
N THR A 418 13.19 5.03 18.51
CA THR A 418 12.03 4.40 17.86
C THR A 418 11.10 5.45 17.27
N LEU A 419 10.92 5.41 15.95
CA LEU A 419 9.95 6.19 15.20
C LEU A 419 8.63 5.43 15.12
N LEU A 420 7.50 6.06 15.46
CA LEU A 420 6.16 5.53 15.22
C LEU A 420 5.21 6.64 14.79
N GLY A 421 5.06 6.83 13.50
CA GLY A 421 4.24 7.89 12.94
C GLY A 421 4.87 8.58 11.73
N ILE A 422 4.50 9.82 11.52
CA ILE A 422 4.92 10.66 10.39
C ILE A 422 6.11 11.52 10.82
N VAL A 423 7.23 11.41 10.12
CA VAL A 423 8.33 12.37 10.21
C VAL A 423 7.96 13.61 9.39
N SER A 424 7.99 14.78 9.99
CA SER A 424 7.67 16.03 9.30
C SER A 424 8.85 16.99 9.27
N ALA A 425 8.86 17.89 8.29
CA ALA A 425 9.86 18.92 8.14
C ALA A 425 9.21 20.28 7.91
N SER A 426 9.58 21.27 8.71
CA SER A 426 9.23 22.67 8.52
C SER A 426 10.46 23.39 8.00
N LEU A 427 10.47 23.74 6.71
CA LEU A 427 11.65 24.24 6.01
C LEU A 427 11.42 25.63 5.45
N TYR A 428 12.45 26.46 5.47
CA TYR A 428 12.50 27.71 4.73
C TYR A 428 13.30 27.49 3.46
N VAL A 429 12.61 27.58 2.31
CA VAL A 429 13.20 27.29 0.99
C VAL A 429 12.89 28.39 -0.02
N SER A 430 13.72 28.50 -1.05
CA SER A 430 13.38 29.23 -2.25
C SER A 430 13.75 28.41 -3.49
N SER A 431 13.19 28.79 -4.63
CA SER A 431 13.45 28.17 -5.93
C SER A 431 13.49 29.23 -7.00
N THR A 432 14.26 29.02 -8.06
CA THR A 432 14.20 29.85 -9.28
C THR A 432 12.91 29.63 -10.07
N MET A 433 12.14 28.56 -9.72
CA MET A 433 10.86 28.22 -10.34
C MET A 433 9.71 28.54 -9.39
N GLU A 434 8.59 29.03 -9.92
CA GLU A 434 7.41 29.35 -9.12
C GLU A 434 6.69 28.10 -8.58
N GLN A 435 6.85 26.97 -9.25
CA GLN A 435 6.26 25.68 -8.86
C GLN A 435 7.30 24.59 -8.98
N THR A 436 7.55 23.90 -7.87
CA THR A 436 8.53 22.82 -7.81
C THR A 436 8.10 21.76 -6.78
N VAL A 437 8.88 20.68 -6.65
CA VAL A 437 8.63 19.61 -5.68
C VAL A 437 9.78 19.58 -4.67
N PHE A 438 9.44 19.38 -3.41
CA PHE A 438 10.40 18.97 -2.39
C PHE A 438 9.98 17.63 -1.80
N MET A 439 10.97 16.77 -1.61
CA MET A 439 10.85 15.45 -1.00
C MET A 439 11.63 15.39 0.30
N ILE A 440 11.11 14.64 1.26
CA ILE A 440 11.84 14.21 2.47
C ILE A 440 12.03 12.70 2.41
N LEU A 441 13.27 12.24 2.57
CA LEU A 441 13.62 10.82 2.66
C LEU A 441 14.22 10.58 4.04
N VAL A 442 13.69 9.60 4.75
CA VAL A 442 14.15 9.17 6.09
C VAL A 442 14.94 7.88 5.90
N GLN A 443 16.16 7.85 6.42
CA GLN A 443 17.10 6.75 6.20
C GLN A 443 17.81 6.37 7.50
N ASP A 444 18.22 5.11 7.58
CA ASP A 444 19.07 4.55 8.63
C ASP A 444 20.49 4.35 8.10
N VAL A 445 21.48 4.90 8.77
CA VAL A 445 22.89 4.70 8.50
C VAL A 445 23.42 3.70 9.53
N PHE A 446 23.79 2.52 9.07
CA PHE A 446 24.33 1.44 9.87
C PHE A 446 25.80 1.71 10.24
N PRO A 447 26.35 1.05 11.30
CA PRO A 447 27.74 1.22 11.70
C PRO A 447 28.79 0.85 10.64
N ASN A 448 28.39 0.09 9.62
CA ASN A 448 29.24 -0.29 8.48
C ASN A 448 29.01 0.61 7.25
N ASP A 449 28.45 1.79 7.44
CA ASP A 449 28.12 2.77 6.40
C ASP A 449 27.08 2.29 5.35
N THR A 450 26.39 1.19 5.60
CA THR A 450 25.21 0.82 4.80
C THR A 450 24.06 1.76 5.11
N ILE A 451 23.41 2.30 4.10
CA ILE A 451 22.29 3.22 4.23
C ILE A 451 21.03 2.54 3.70
N ILE A 452 19.97 2.47 4.52
CA ILE A 452 18.68 1.87 4.16
C ILE A 452 17.59 2.94 4.23
N ASN A 453 16.69 2.98 3.24
CA ASN A 453 15.51 3.84 3.33
C ASN A 453 14.51 3.31 4.36
N ILE A 454 14.03 4.21 5.22
CA ILE A 454 12.95 3.94 6.18
C ILE A 454 11.63 4.34 5.55
N GLN A 455 11.53 5.59 5.06
CA GLN A 455 10.31 6.11 4.49
C GLN A 455 10.58 7.35 3.63
N GLU A 456 9.63 7.68 2.76
CA GLU A 456 9.67 8.86 1.91
C GLU A 456 8.35 9.63 1.95
N GLY A 457 8.38 10.87 1.47
CA GLY A 457 7.20 11.68 1.22
C GLY A 457 7.57 13.01 0.57
N GLY A 458 6.60 13.76 0.10
CA GLY A 458 6.89 15.01 -0.56
C GLY A 458 5.66 15.80 -0.93
N LYS A 459 5.90 16.99 -1.45
CA LYS A 459 4.83 17.92 -1.82
C LYS A 459 5.26 18.84 -2.94
N GLN A 460 4.32 19.12 -3.82
CA GLN A 460 4.45 20.24 -4.76
C GLN A 460 4.20 21.55 -4.03
N VAL A 461 5.07 22.53 -4.23
CA VAL A 461 5.02 23.82 -3.55
C VAL A 461 5.05 24.97 -4.54
N LYS A 462 4.40 26.09 -4.17
CA LYS A 462 4.50 27.36 -4.88
C LYS A 462 5.48 28.28 -4.15
N ILE A 463 6.46 28.80 -4.88
CA ILE A 463 7.48 29.73 -4.39
C ILE A 463 7.23 31.08 -5.03
N VAL A 464 7.10 32.12 -4.23
CA VAL A 464 6.81 33.47 -4.74
C VAL A 464 8.11 34.29 -4.82
N ASN A 465 8.41 34.78 -6.02
CA ASN A 465 9.52 35.73 -6.26
C ASN A 465 10.89 35.27 -5.75
N ASN A 466 11.18 33.97 -5.80
CA ASN A 466 12.43 33.38 -5.31
C ASN A 466 12.80 33.81 -3.86
N LYS A 467 11.79 34.06 -3.02
CA LYS A 467 11.97 34.43 -1.61
C LYS A 467 11.92 33.21 -0.71
N ALA A 468 12.63 33.30 0.42
CA ALA A 468 12.53 32.29 1.46
C ALA A 468 11.07 32.11 1.89
N THR A 469 10.51 30.94 1.59
CA THR A 469 9.13 30.57 1.84
C THR A 469 9.13 29.39 2.82
N LYS A 470 8.31 29.49 3.88
CA LYS A 470 8.14 28.39 4.80
C LYS A 470 7.24 27.32 4.16
N ILE A 471 7.72 26.08 4.12
CA ILE A 471 6.97 24.91 3.64
C ILE A 471 6.90 23.83 4.70
N GLU A 472 5.84 23.04 4.65
CA GLU A 472 5.67 21.86 5.50
C GLU A 472 5.68 20.61 4.61
N LEU A 473 6.58 19.66 4.93
CA LEU A 473 6.69 18.35 4.30
C LEU A 473 6.39 17.26 5.32
N GLU A 474 5.86 16.14 4.85
CA GLU A 474 5.60 14.95 5.65
C GLU A 474 6.09 13.72 4.90
N SER A 475 6.81 12.83 5.60
CA SER A 475 7.00 11.46 5.11
C SER A 475 5.70 10.68 5.18
N TRP A 476 5.64 9.53 4.54
CA TRP A 476 4.63 8.55 4.93
C TRP A 476 4.92 8.03 6.34
N PRO A 477 3.91 7.51 7.06
CA PRO A 477 4.11 6.99 8.40
C PRO A 477 4.97 5.72 8.40
N THR A 478 5.70 5.51 9.50
CA THR A 478 6.54 4.33 9.71
C THR A 478 6.48 3.84 11.15
N GLY A 479 6.86 2.58 11.37
CA GLY A 479 7.21 2.01 12.67
C GLY A 479 8.61 1.40 12.56
N TYR A 480 9.64 2.12 13.01
CA TYR A 480 11.04 1.74 12.82
C TYR A 480 11.91 2.08 14.03
N GLN A 481 12.80 1.19 14.42
CA GLN A 481 13.79 1.45 15.46
C GLN A 481 15.19 1.57 14.85
N LEU A 482 15.83 2.73 15.04
CA LEU A 482 17.27 2.86 14.82
C LEU A 482 17.99 2.34 16.08
N ASN A 483 18.94 1.45 15.89
CA ASN A 483 19.68 0.80 16.99
C ASN A 483 20.87 1.65 17.44
N PRO A 484 21.46 1.38 18.63
CA PRO A 484 22.73 2.01 19.04
C PRO A 484 23.84 1.79 18.01
N GLY A 485 24.66 2.80 17.80
CA GLY A 485 25.70 2.82 16.77
C GLY A 485 25.22 3.28 15.39
N HIS A 486 23.92 3.38 15.15
CA HIS A 486 23.33 3.90 13.91
C HIS A 486 23.23 5.42 13.95
N LYS A 487 22.91 6.04 12.79
CA LYS A 487 22.52 7.45 12.69
C LYS A 487 21.22 7.58 11.94
N LEU A 488 20.38 8.50 12.38
CA LEU A 488 19.27 8.98 11.57
C LEU A 488 19.81 9.91 10.46
N ARG A 489 19.40 9.65 9.22
CA ARG A 489 19.73 10.50 8.07
C ARG A 489 18.46 11.01 7.42
N ILE A 490 18.41 12.31 7.20
CA ILE A 490 17.34 13.01 6.48
C ILE A 490 17.92 13.56 5.18
N VAL A 491 17.27 13.22 4.07
CA VAL A 491 17.60 13.77 2.75
C VAL A 491 16.45 14.63 2.26
N ILE A 492 16.76 15.83 1.82
CA ILE A 492 15.84 16.74 1.14
C ILE A 492 16.28 16.84 -0.32
N THR A 493 15.36 16.55 -1.25
CA THR A 493 15.62 16.58 -2.70
C THR A 493 14.38 17.07 -3.45
N SER A 494 14.40 17.12 -4.79
CA SER A 494 13.27 17.55 -5.62
C SER A 494 12.71 16.43 -6.52
N GLY A 495 13.03 15.16 -6.25
CA GLY A 495 12.56 14.02 -7.01
C GLY A 495 12.59 12.71 -6.23
N TRP A 496 11.78 11.76 -6.65
CA TRP A 496 11.80 10.35 -6.25
C TRP A 496 11.23 9.52 -7.40
N PHE A 497 12.00 9.50 -8.52
CA PHE A 497 11.58 8.94 -9.80
C PHE A 497 12.03 7.48 -9.97
N PRO A 498 11.18 6.59 -10.50
CA PRO A 498 9.86 6.81 -11.07
C PRO A 498 8.69 6.58 -10.10
N ARG A 499 8.93 6.50 -8.78
CA ARG A 499 7.85 6.42 -7.78
C ARG A 499 6.80 7.49 -8.04
N TYR A 500 7.25 8.75 -8.16
CA TYR A 500 6.45 9.87 -8.62
C TYR A 500 6.92 10.36 -9.98
N ASN A 501 6.05 11.02 -10.74
CA ASN A 501 6.47 11.70 -11.94
C ASN A 501 7.51 12.79 -11.61
N ARG A 502 8.44 13.00 -12.54
CA ARG A 502 9.37 14.12 -12.45
C ARG A 502 8.62 15.45 -12.63
N ASN A 503 8.87 16.43 -11.78
CA ASN A 503 8.36 17.78 -11.98
C ASN A 503 9.19 18.46 -13.07
N LEU A 504 8.55 18.98 -14.12
CA LEU A 504 9.24 19.64 -15.23
C LEU A 504 9.53 21.12 -14.94
N ASN A 505 9.10 21.65 -13.77
CA ASN A 505 9.30 23.02 -13.28
C ASN A 505 8.66 24.12 -14.14
N THR A 506 7.79 23.80 -15.08
CA THR A 506 7.13 24.78 -15.97
C THR A 506 5.80 25.26 -15.43
N GLY A 507 5.22 24.55 -14.45
CA GLY A 507 3.87 24.82 -13.96
C GLY A 507 2.76 24.35 -14.89
N GLU A 508 3.10 23.70 -16.02
CA GLU A 508 2.13 23.09 -16.92
C GLU A 508 1.47 21.87 -16.29
N PRO A 509 0.19 21.56 -16.65
CA PRO A 509 -0.46 20.33 -16.24
C PRO A 509 0.32 19.08 -16.69
N ILE A 510 0.44 18.06 -15.83
CA ILE A 510 1.21 16.84 -16.13
C ILE A 510 0.67 16.08 -17.35
N PHE A 511 -0.63 16.22 -17.66
CA PHE A 511 -1.28 15.65 -18.82
C PHE A 511 -0.63 16.09 -20.14
N SER A 512 -0.33 17.39 -20.28
CA SER A 512 0.12 18.02 -21.52
C SER A 512 1.56 18.54 -21.51
N ALA A 513 2.21 18.58 -20.35
CA ALA A 513 3.53 19.16 -20.18
C ALA A 513 4.60 18.52 -21.08
N ARG A 514 5.39 19.36 -21.75
CA ARG A 514 6.47 18.95 -22.67
C ARG A 514 7.78 19.67 -22.39
N GLU A 515 7.68 20.94 -22.01
CA GLU A 515 8.85 21.77 -21.76
C GLU A 515 9.52 21.37 -20.43
N ILE A 516 10.84 21.50 -20.39
CA ILE A 516 11.66 21.10 -19.24
C ILE A 516 12.52 22.29 -18.83
N GLN A 517 12.54 22.58 -17.53
CA GLN A 517 13.38 23.62 -16.96
C GLN A 517 14.11 23.11 -15.73
N THR A 518 15.39 23.46 -15.60
CA THR A 518 16.16 23.21 -14.37
C THR A 518 15.77 24.21 -13.29
N ALA A 519 15.90 23.83 -12.03
CA ALA A 519 15.62 24.69 -10.89
C ALA A 519 16.81 24.75 -9.92
N ILE A 520 17.16 25.96 -9.47
CA ILE A 520 18.08 26.10 -8.33
C ILE A 520 17.22 26.14 -7.07
N GLN A 521 17.37 25.13 -6.25
CA GLN A 521 16.72 25.01 -4.95
C GLN A 521 17.64 25.58 -3.86
N THR A 522 17.08 26.35 -2.94
CA THR A 522 17.83 26.91 -1.82
C THR A 522 17.11 26.59 -0.52
N ILE A 523 17.84 26.11 0.49
CA ILE A 523 17.35 25.97 1.86
C ILE A 523 18.06 26.98 2.78
N TYR A 524 17.28 27.55 3.70
CA TYR A 524 17.75 28.48 4.71
C TYR A 524 17.54 27.87 6.09
N PHE A 525 18.51 28.00 6.97
CA PHE A 525 18.36 27.59 8.37
C PHE A 525 19.21 28.47 9.31
N GLY A 526 18.93 28.40 10.60
CA GLY A 526 19.48 29.27 11.62
C GLY A 526 18.37 30.04 12.36
N PRO A 527 18.69 31.02 13.23
CA PRO A 527 17.71 31.68 14.10
C PRO A 527 16.59 32.43 13.35
N GLU A 528 16.87 33.05 12.22
CA GLU A 528 15.87 33.77 11.43
C GLU A 528 15.00 32.83 10.57
N HIS A 529 15.52 31.69 10.19
CA HIS A 529 14.86 30.66 9.39
C HIS A 529 14.99 29.29 10.08
N PRO A 530 14.28 29.03 11.17
CA PRO A 530 14.47 27.83 11.99
C PRO A 530 13.91 26.58 11.29
N SER A 531 14.58 26.17 10.19
CA SER A 531 14.26 24.93 9.49
C SER A 531 14.53 23.75 10.40
N LYS A 532 13.55 22.83 10.51
CA LYS A 532 13.58 21.72 11.45
C LYS A 532 12.89 20.47 10.93
N ILE A 533 13.28 19.34 11.52
CA ILE A 533 12.63 18.04 11.37
C ILE A 533 11.94 17.72 12.69
N THR A 534 10.70 17.25 12.63
CA THR A 534 9.96 16.80 13.81
C THR A 534 9.80 15.28 13.73
N LEU A 535 10.33 14.58 14.74
CA LEU A 535 10.32 13.13 14.83
C LEU A 535 9.20 12.64 15.76
N PRO A 536 8.39 11.63 15.35
CA PRO A 536 7.41 10.98 16.20
C PRO A 536 8.09 9.87 17.02
N LEU A 537 8.57 10.19 18.22
CA LEU A 537 9.34 9.26 19.06
C LEU A 537 8.43 8.46 19.98
N LEU A 538 8.52 7.13 19.87
CA LEU A 538 7.91 6.20 20.83
C LEU A 538 8.92 5.90 21.95
N TYR A 539 8.62 6.35 23.16
CA TYR A 539 9.40 6.01 24.32
C TYR A 539 8.92 4.71 24.95
N PRO A 540 9.83 3.86 25.46
CA PRO A 540 9.43 2.71 26.27
C PRO A 540 8.60 3.19 27.46
N LYS A 541 7.52 2.48 27.80
CA LYS A 541 6.82 2.74 29.07
C LYS A 541 7.82 2.53 30.21
N PRO A 542 7.88 3.46 31.19
CA PRO A 542 8.74 3.31 32.34
C PRO A 542 8.43 2.05 33.15
#